data_be0cdd6e09a8c7577740ed4b71a44d22
#
_entry.id   be0cdd6e09a8c7577740ed4b71a44d22
#
_cell.length_a   1.000
_cell.length_b   1.000
_cell.length_c   1.000
_cell.angle_alpha   90.00
_cell.angle_beta   90.00
_cell.angle_gamma   90.00
#
_symmetry.space_group_name_H-M   'P 1'
#
loop_
_entity.id
_entity.type
_entity.pdbx_description
1 polymer ?
#
loop_
_entity_poly.entity_id
_entity_poly.type
_entity_poly.pdbx_seq_one_letter_code
_entity_poly.pdbx_strand_id
1 'polypeptide(L)'
;MKKLLVLFLIFSFIGCGSDISCDSSGAKDTVKELVQINVINNAYEFGFRFGEAMGLPLLTDEKYSGYLDGSEEIPTPKIKIKNIRITSYNEKTKFYSCQADLEYTWNDKLVKDLKLIKYISYSVQETTDGDLYISNFAGF
;
A
#
# COMPACT_ATOMS: atom_id res chain seq x y z
N MET A 1 -28.28 -43.95 40.82
CA MET A 1 -27.23 -42.92 40.96
C MET A 1 -26.70 -42.65 39.55
N LYS A 2 -27.17 -41.58 38.91
CA LYS A 2 -26.77 -41.16 37.56
C LYS A 2 -25.53 -40.28 37.70
N LYS A 3 -24.40 -40.75 37.20
CA LYS A 3 -23.17 -39.94 37.13
C LYS A 3 -23.30 -38.98 35.97
N LEU A 4 -23.43 -37.69 36.30
CA LEU A 4 -23.43 -36.59 35.35
C LEU A 4 -21.98 -36.31 34.92
N LEU A 5 -21.65 -36.71 33.71
CA LEU A 5 -20.36 -36.47 33.09
C LEU A 5 -20.38 -35.03 32.53
N VAL A 6 -19.82 -34.10 33.27
CA VAL A 6 -19.66 -32.71 32.80
C VAL A 6 -18.47 -32.71 31.84
N LEU A 7 -18.78 -32.69 30.55
CA LEU A 7 -17.80 -32.52 29.49
C LEU A 7 -17.39 -31.05 29.44
N PHE A 8 -16.24 -30.71 30.04
CA PHE A 8 -15.61 -29.41 29.94
C PHE A 8 -15.06 -29.27 28.51
N LEU A 9 -15.85 -28.63 27.61
CA LEU A 9 -15.37 -28.13 26.33
C LEU A 9 -14.45 -26.94 26.60
N ILE A 10 -13.15 -27.23 26.69
CA ILE A 10 -12.12 -26.22 26.63
C ILE A 10 -12.11 -25.67 25.19
N PHE A 11 -12.83 -24.58 24.96
CA PHE A 11 -12.63 -23.77 23.77
C PHE A 11 -11.23 -23.15 23.90
N SER A 12 -10.25 -23.84 23.33
CA SER A 12 -8.97 -23.24 23.03
C SER A 12 -9.26 -22.14 22.00
N PHE A 13 -9.41 -20.90 22.45
CA PHE A 13 -9.23 -19.75 21.60
C PHE A 13 -7.77 -19.81 21.12
N ILE A 14 -7.57 -20.45 19.98
CA ILE A 14 -6.37 -20.23 19.18
C ILE A 14 -6.51 -18.78 18.75
N GLY A 15 -5.96 -17.88 19.55
CA GLY A 15 -5.71 -16.52 19.13
C GLY A 15 -4.85 -16.62 17.89
N CYS A 16 -5.46 -16.41 16.74
CA CYS A 16 -4.77 -16.17 15.49
C CYS A 16 -4.04 -14.83 15.69
N GLY A 17 -2.89 -14.87 16.39
CA GLY A 17 -1.96 -13.78 16.38
C GLY A 17 -1.53 -13.62 14.93
N SER A 18 -2.06 -12.62 14.25
CA SER A 18 -1.53 -12.25 12.96
C SER A 18 -0.08 -11.84 13.20
N ASP A 19 0.87 -12.64 12.73
CA ASP A 19 2.28 -12.27 12.76
C ASP A 19 2.42 -10.94 12.02
N ILE A 20 2.51 -9.86 12.77
CA ILE A 20 2.71 -8.52 12.22
C ILE A 20 4.14 -8.46 11.70
N SER A 21 4.26 -8.27 10.39
CA SER A 21 5.54 -8.14 9.69
C SER A 21 5.38 -7.25 8.46
N CYS A 22 6.49 -6.92 7.79
CA CYS A 22 6.47 -6.12 6.56
C CYS A 22 5.59 -6.70 5.44
N ASP A 23 5.47 -8.02 5.37
CA ASP A 23 4.76 -8.75 4.32
C ASP A 23 3.41 -9.31 4.77
N SER A 24 2.99 -9.05 6.01
CA SER A 24 1.66 -9.42 6.48
C SER A 24 0.58 -8.80 5.59
N SER A 25 -0.56 -9.46 5.46
CA SER A 25 -1.67 -8.95 4.63
C SER A 25 -2.11 -7.56 5.08
N GLY A 26 -2.26 -7.34 6.40
CA GLY A 26 -2.63 -6.05 6.95
C GLY A 26 -1.63 -4.95 6.61
N ALA A 27 -0.32 -5.22 6.70
CA ALA A 27 0.72 -4.25 6.32
C ALA A 27 0.64 -3.88 4.84
N LYS A 28 0.51 -4.88 3.95
CA LYS A 28 0.37 -4.66 2.51
C LYS A 28 -0.87 -3.85 2.15
N ASP A 29 -2.01 -4.18 2.76
CA ASP A 29 -3.27 -3.50 2.49
C ASP A 29 -3.22 -2.04 2.97
N THR A 30 -2.71 -1.79 4.19
CA THR A 30 -2.54 -0.43 4.72
C THR A 30 -1.58 0.40 3.89
N VAL A 31 -0.41 -0.16 3.52
CA VAL A 31 0.55 0.55 2.66
C VAL A 31 -0.07 0.88 1.30
N LYS A 32 -0.79 -0.07 0.70
CA LYS A 32 -1.48 0.16 -0.58
C LYS A 32 -2.54 1.25 -0.47
N GLU A 33 -3.32 1.27 0.59
CA GLU A 33 -4.33 2.30 0.85
C GLU A 33 -3.70 3.67 1.01
N LEU A 34 -2.64 3.80 1.82
CA LEU A 34 -1.90 5.06 2.00
C LEU A 34 -1.36 5.61 0.67
N VAL A 35 -0.77 4.73 -0.14
CA VAL A 35 -0.28 5.11 -1.49
C VAL A 35 -1.42 5.54 -2.38
N GLN A 36 -2.53 4.82 -2.39
CA GLN A 36 -3.68 5.14 -3.22
C GLN A 36 -4.31 6.48 -2.84
N ILE A 37 -4.46 6.76 -1.54
CA ILE A 37 -4.93 8.06 -1.05
C ILE A 37 -3.99 9.18 -1.50
N ASN A 38 -2.67 8.97 -1.39
CA ASN A 38 -1.69 9.96 -1.84
C ASN A 38 -1.78 10.22 -3.34
N VAL A 39 -1.87 9.16 -4.16
CA VAL A 39 -2.00 9.28 -5.62
C VAL A 39 -3.29 10.01 -6.00
N ILE A 40 -4.42 9.73 -5.34
CA ILE A 40 -5.70 10.41 -5.61
C ILE A 40 -5.62 11.88 -5.22
N ASN A 41 -5.12 12.19 -4.02
CA ASN A 41 -5.04 13.56 -3.52
C ASN A 41 -4.05 14.43 -4.31
N ASN A 42 -3.06 13.84 -4.94
CA ASN A 42 -2.02 14.52 -5.72
C ASN A 42 -2.04 14.10 -7.19
N ALA A 43 -3.18 13.65 -7.71
CA ALA A 43 -3.29 13.04 -9.04
C ALA A 43 -2.74 13.95 -10.15
N TYR A 44 -3.01 15.27 -10.06
CA TYR A 44 -2.50 16.25 -11.02
C TYR A 44 -0.97 16.33 -10.98
N GLU A 45 -0.38 16.52 -9.81
CA GLU A 45 1.08 16.61 -9.64
C GLU A 45 1.76 15.30 -9.99
N PHE A 46 1.17 14.18 -9.60
CA PHE A 46 1.67 12.85 -9.91
C PHE A 46 1.64 12.58 -11.42
N GLY A 47 0.54 12.90 -12.09
CA GLY A 47 0.39 12.76 -13.54
C GLY A 47 1.34 13.67 -14.32
N PHE A 48 1.51 14.91 -13.88
CA PHE A 48 2.42 15.87 -14.50
C PHE A 48 3.89 15.43 -14.38
N ARG A 49 4.37 15.14 -13.19
CA ARG A 49 5.75 14.67 -12.95
C ARG A 49 6.04 13.35 -13.64
N PHE A 50 5.04 12.49 -13.69
CA PHE A 50 5.14 11.22 -14.39
C PHE A 50 5.22 11.43 -15.91
N GLY A 51 4.40 12.27 -16.48
CA GLY A 51 4.44 12.63 -17.89
C GLY A 51 5.79 13.20 -18.29
N GLU A 52 6.32 14.13 -17.49
CA GLU A 52 7.64 14.73 -17.68
C GLU A 52 8.77 13.66 -17.64
N ALA A 53 8.76 12.78 -16.63
CA ALA A 53 9.77 11.73 -16.45
C ALA A 53 9.77 10.70 -17.58
N MET A 54 8.61 10.48 -18.22
CA MET A 54 8.45 9.53 -19.33
C MET A 54 8.61 10.19 -20.71
N GLY A 55 8.92 11.49 -20.78
CA GLY A 55 9.04 12.22 -22.04
C GLY A 55 7.73 12.29 -22.81
N LEU A 56 6.60 12.11 -22.13
CA LEU A 56 5.29 12.32 -22.71
C LEU A 56 5.10 13.82 -22.96
N PRO A 57 4.48 14.23 -24.09
CA PRO A 57 4.17 15.62 -24.32
C PRO A 57 3.37 16.12 -23.12
N LEU A 58 3.92 17.16 -22.47
CA LEU A 58 3.29 17.78 -21.30
C LEU A 58 1.83 18.09 -21.63
N LEU A 59 1.00 18.16 -20.61
CA LEU A 59 -0.44 18.48 -20.64
C LEU A 59 -0.81 19.79 -21.39
N THR A 60 0.13 20.42 -22.07
CA THR A 60 -0.06 21.55 -22.98
C THR A 60 -0.65 21.17 -24.34
N ASP A 61 -0.73 19.88 -24.64
CA ASP A 61 -1.36 19.40 -25.86
C ASP A 61 -2.89 19.50 -25.72
N GLU A 62 -3.55 20.02 -26.74
CA GLU A 62 -5.02 20.14 -26.82
C GLU A 62 -5.73 18.82 -26.49
N LYS A 63 -5.09 17.71 -26.75
CA LYS A 63 -5.54 16.35 -26.42
C LYS A 63 -5.73 16.10 -24.91
N TYR A 64 -5.06 16.84 -24.04
CA TYR A 64 -5.12 16.68 -22.59
C TYR A 64 -5.83 17.83 -21.88
N SER A 65 -6.44 18.73 -22.65
CA SER A 65 -7.15 19.90 -22.09
C SER A 65 -8.27 19.52 -21.13
N GLY A 66 -8.95 18.38 -21.38
CA GLY A 66 -10.02 17.88 -20.52
C GLY A 66 -9.56 17.51 -19.11
N TYR A 67 -8.30 17.10 -18.93
CA TYR A 67 -7.72 16.83 -17.61
C TYR A 67 -7.35 18.14 -16.87
N LEU A 68 -6.99 19.17 -17.62
CA LEU A 68 -6.62 20.48 -17.04
C LEU A 68 -7.82 21.27 -16.56
N ASP A 69 -8.92 21.21 -17.28
CA ASP A 69 -10.16 21.91 -16.95
C ASP A 69 -11.10 21.10 -16.05
N GLY A 70 -10.72 19.84 -15.74
CA GLY A 70 -11.48 18.95 -14.88
C GLY A 70 -12.71 18.32 -15.54
N SER A 71 -12.86 18.41 -16.86
CA SER A 71 -13.94 17.74 -17.59
C SER A 71 -13.71 16.23 -17.76
N GLU A 72 -12.46 15.77 -17.63
CA GLU A 72 -12.09 14.37 -17.64
C GLU A 72 -11.39 13.98 -16.32
N GLU A 73 -11.69 12.76 -15.83
CA GLU A 73 -11.00 12.21 -14.67
C GLU A 73 -9.57 11.79 -15.01
N ILE A 74 -8.60 12.18 -14.17
CA ILE A 74 -7.21 11.73 -14.31
C ILE A 74 -7.15 10.23 -14.04
N PRO A 75 -6.61 9.42 -14.98
CA PRO A 75 -6.54 7.98 -14.80
C PRO A 75 -5.71 7.61 -13.57
N THR A 76 -6.30 6.82 -12.66
CA THR A 76 -5.60 6.31 -11.48
C THR A 76 -4.92 4.97 -11.79
N PRO A 77 -3.66 4.78 -11.37
CA PRO A 77 -2.95 3.53 -11.59
C PRO A 77 -3.46 2.40 -10.71
N LYS A 78 -3.32 1.17 -11.17
CA LYS A 78 -3.32 0.00 -10.30
C LYS A 78 -1.98 -0.09 -9.59
N ILE A 79 -2.03 -0.29 -8.27
CA ILE A 79 -0.86 -0.33 -7.40
C ILE A 79 -0.63 -1.76 -6.94
N LYS A 80 0.61 -2.25 -7.11
CA LYS A 80 1.06 -3.52 -6.53
C LYS A 80 2.32 -3.29 -5.72
N ILE A 81 2.38 -3.93 -4.56
CA ILE A 81 3.58 -3.94 -3.72
C ILE A 81 4.31 -5.25 -4.00
N LYS A 82 5.60 -5.15 -4.29
CA LYS A 82 6.47 -6.28 -4.63
C LYS A 82 7.79 -6.20 -3.87
N ASN A 83 8.52 -7.32 -3.86
CA ASN A 83 9.88 -7.38 -3.35
C ASN A 83 10.02 -6.78 -1.94
N ILE A 84 9.08 -7.10 -1.05
CA ILE A 84 9.07 -6.63 0.33
C ILE A 84 10.29 -7.19 1.06
N ARG A 85 11.06 -6.32 1.72
CA ARG A 85 12.29 -6.66 2.43
C ARG A 85 12.25 -6.09 3.84
N ILE A 86 12.59 -6.91 4.82
CA ILE A 86 12.85 -6.46 6.18
C ILE A 86 14.30 -5.97 6.22
N THR A 87 14.51 -4.70 6.55
CA THR A 87 15.86 -4.10 6.66
C THR A 87 16.37 -4.09 8.09
N SER A 88 15.48 -4.01 9.07
CA SER A 88 15.79 -4.20 10.47
C SER A 88 14.58 -4.67 11.27
N TYR A 89 14.82 -5.31 12.41
CA TYR A 89 13.80 -5.76 13.35
C TYR A 89 14.26 -5.55 14.78
N ASN A 90 13.41 -4.98 15.59
CA ASN A 90 13.61 -4.87 17.04
C ASN A 90 12.59 -5.76 17.77
N GLU A 91 13.07 -6.84 18.34
CA GLU A 91 12.24 -7.84 19.02
C GLU A 91 11.50 -7.27 20.24
N LYS A 92 12.14 -6.37 21.00
CA LYS A 92 11.56 -5.81 22.22
C LYS A 92 10.36 -4.91 21.95
N THR A 93 10.41 -4.17 20.83
CA THR A 93 9.36 -3.23 20.43
C THR A 93 8.48 -3.77 19.32
N LYS A 94 8.78 -4.97 18.81
CA LYS A 94 8.13 -5.55 17.62
C LYS A 94 8.05 -4.55 16.46
N PHE A 95 9.15 -3.83 16.26
CA PHE A 95 9.28 -2.79 15.24
C PHE A 95 10.07 -3.33 14.05
N TYR A 96 9.49 -3.25 12.87
CA TYR A 96 10.11 -3.63 11.61
C TYR A 96 10.39 -2.39 10.77
N SER A 97 11.60 -2.29 10.20
CA SER A 97 11.88 -1.39 9.09
C SER A 97 11.80 -2.16 7.79
N CYS A 98 11.07 -1.63 6.84
CA CYS A 98 10.69 -2.30 5.62
C CYS A 98 11.09 -1.49 4.39
N GLN A 99 11.40 -2.19 3.30
CA GLN A 99 11.50 -1.63 1.96
C GLN A 99 10.68 -2.46 1.00
N ALA A 100 10.13 -1.84 -0.02
CA ALA A 100 9.40 -2.53 -1.08
C ALA A 100 9.46 -1.76 -2.39
N ASP A 101 9.05 -2.43 -3.45
CA ASP A 101 8.85 -1.84 -4.76
C ASP A 101 7.35 -1.61 -4.97
N LEU A 102 6.97 -0.38 -5.30
CA LEU A 102 5.63 -0.05 -5.78
C LEU A 102 5.62 -0.11 -7.30
N GLU A 103 4.80 -0.99 -7.82
CA GLU A 103 4.52 -1.08 -9.25
C GLU A 103 3.20 -0.39 -9.55
N TYR A 104 3.26 0.68 -10.33
CA TYR A 104 2.10 1.39 -10.86
C TYR A 104 1.87 0.93 -12.29
N THR A 105 0.64 0.57 -12.61
CA THR A 105 0.24 0.19 -13.98
C THR A 105 -1.02 0.92 -14.37
N TRP A 106 -1.04 1.52 -15.55
CA TRP A 106 -2.21 2.16 -16.12
C TRP A 106 -2.82 1.29 -17.21
N ASN A 107 -4.12 1.21 -17.22
CA ASN A 107 -4.88 0.53 -18.28
C ASN A 107 -5.85 1.54 -18.91
N ASP A 108 -5.32 2.65 -19.35
CA ASP A 108 -6.06 3.71 -20.00
C ASP A 108 -5.70 3.79 -21.49
N LYS A 109 -6.62 4.33 -22.30
CA LYS A 109 -6.41 4.48 -23.75
C LYS A 109 -5.25 5.40 -24.10
N LEU A 110 -4.96 6.39 -23.22
CA LEU A 110 -3.89 7.38 -23.42
C LEU A 110 -2.52 6.89 -22.97
N VAL A 111 -2.51 6.01 -21.96
CA VAL A 111 -1.30 5.54 -21.27
C VAL A 111 -1.26 4.01 -21.21
N LYS A 112 -1.55 3.39 -22.35
CA LYS A 112 -1.60 1.95 -22.47
C LYS A 112 -0.23 1.33 -22.17
N ASP A 113 -0.26 0.28 -21.35
CA ASP A 113 0.90 -0.54 -20.97
C ASP A 113 2.02 0.22 -20.24
N LEU A 114 1.71 1.39 -19.68
CA LEU A 114 2.67 2.16 -18.93
C LEU A 114 2.88 1.54 -17.54
N LYS A 115 4.13 1.33 -17.19
CA LYS A 115 4.56 0.74 -15.93
C LYS A 115 5.65 1.59 -15.30
N LEU A 116 5.43 1.99 -14.04
CA LEU A 116 6.42 2.67 -13.23
C LEU A 116 6.74 1.85 -11.99
N ILE A 117 8.00 1.80 -11.60
CA ILE A 117 8.45 1.19 -10.36
C ILE A 117 9.09 2.28 -9.50
N LYS A 118 8.59 2.43 -8.26
CA LYS A 118 9.19 3.28 -7.23
C LYS A 118 9.60 2.45 -6.03
N TYR A 119 10.70 2.85 -5.40
CA TYR A 119 11.17 2.23 -4.16
C TYR A 119 10.61 3.00 -2.98
N ILE A 120 10.02 2.27 -2.03
CA ILE A 120 9.48 2.84 -0.79
C ILE A 120 10.17 2.25 0.42
N SER A 121 10.19 3.03 1.48
CA SER A 121 10.49 2.56 2.83
C SER A 121 9.35 2.88 3.77
N TYR A 122 9.13 2.03 4.76
CA TYR A 122 8.11 2.21 5.80
C TYR A 122 8.49 1.40 7.04
N SER A 123 7.82 1.69 8.14
CA SER A 123 7.97 0.93 9.36
C SER A 123 6.64 0.30 9.76
N VAL A 124 6.70 -0.91 10.30
CA VAL A 124 5.55 -1.65 10.80
C VAL A 124 5.75 -1.92 12.28
N GLN A 125 4.75 -1.63 13.08
CA GLN A 125 4.76 -1.87 14.51
C GLN A 125 3.40 -2.40 14.98
N GLU A 126 3.43 -3.27 15.97
CA GLU A 126 2.24 -3.65 16.72
C GLU A 126 1.99 -2.62 17.82
N THR A 127 0.77 -2.12 17.93
CA THR A 127 0.36 -1.26 19.04
C THR A 127 0.13 -2.09 20.32
N THR A 128 0.01 -1.44 21.46
CA THR A 128 -0.31 -2.12 22.74
C THR A 128 -1.64 -2.86 22.71
N ASP A 129 -2.55 -2.44 21.84
CA ASP A 129 -3.88 -3.04 21.68
C ASP A 129 -3.89 -4.17 20.63
N GLY A 130 -2.74 -4.46 20.04
CA GLY A 130 -2.57 -5.51 19.03
C GLY A 130 -2.88 -5.06 17.60
N ASP A 131 -3.10 -3.78 17.38
CA ASP A 131 -3.34 -3.21 16.05
C ASP A 131 -2.02 -2.99 15.30
N LEU A 132 -2.13 -2.97 13.98
CA LEU A 132 -1.01 -2.67 13.10
C LEU A 132 -0.88 -1.16 12.91
N TYR A 133 0.34 -0.65 13.09
CA TYR A 133 0.69 0.75 12.84
C TYR A 133 1.79 0.87 11.78
N ILE A 134 1.53 1.66 10.74
CA ILE A 134 2.51 1.99 9.69
C ILE A 134 3.00 3.42 9.89
N SER A 135 4.31 3.60 9.86
CA SER A 135 4.96 4.90 10.02
C SER A 135 6.19 5.05 9.13
N ASN A 136 6.85 6.21 9.19
CA ASN A 136 8.08 6.52 8.45
C ASN A 136 7.98 6.21 6.95
N PHE A 137 6.84 6.52 6.37
CA PHE A 137 6.58 6.24 4.97
C PHE A 137 7.32 7.24 4.08
N ALA A 138 8.14 6.75 3.15
CA ALA A 138 8.93 7.57 2.23
C ALA A 138 9.07 6.92 0.85
N GLY A 139 9.29 7.73 -0.19
CA GLY A 139 9.58 7.26 -1.56
C GLY A 139 8.40 7.34 -2.53
N PHE A 140 7.39 8.17 -2.25
CA PHE A 140 6.27 8.39 -3.18
C PHE A 140 6.65 9.25 -4.37
#